data_395587debb3dd34fa6705f1f4ade3853
#
_entry.id   395587debb3dd34fa6705f1f4ade3853
#
_cell.length_a   1.000
_cell.length_b   1.000
_cell.length_c   1.000
_cell.angle_alpha   90.00
_cell.angle_beta   90.00
_cell.angle_gamma   90.00
#
_symmetry.space_group_name_H-M   'P 1'
#
loop_
_entity.id
_entity.type
_entity.pdbx_description
1 polymer ?
#
loop_
_entity_poly.entity_id
_entity_poly.type
_entity_poly.pdbx_seq_one_letter_code
_entity_poly.pdbx_strand_id
1 'polypeptide(L)'
;FTNFGVLNELLADFMEQNFTSDMDTYTKAKVAYDYFIQNMSYQTATQLDSSWFTADELAVIWQHYPERYAVPILIDNKGVCNHYSSAYAAILQAIGLDVQVVSGKTKSSAGGYSSHVWVTANINGVDYLFDPQVDQRIAQRNGNVIQYYRFGKPVNSLTNDYHADKQYTFAQ
;
A
#
# COMPACT_ATOMS: atom_id res chain seq x y z
N PHE A 1 19.66 -7.32 -1.87
CA PHE A 1 18.54 -6.66 -2.53
C PHE A 1 17.68 -7.60 -3.35
N THR A 2 18.20 -8.74 -3.67
CA THR A 2 17.60 -9.58 -4.70
C THR A 2 16.77 -10.73 -4.17
N ASN A 3 16.59 -10.86 -2.85
CA ASN A 3 15.84 -11.97 -2.31
C ASN A 3 14.33 -11.71 -2.34
N PHE A 4 13.76 -11.78 -3.54
CA PHE A 4 12.31 -11.70 -3.73
C PHE A 4 11.58 -12.95 -3.25
N GLY A 5 12.31 -14.03 -2.95
CA GLY A 5 11.74 -15.26 -2.40
C GLY A 5 11.02 -15.02 -1.08
N VAL A 6 11.57 -14.16 -0.20
CA VAL A 6 10.94 -13.80 1.07
C VAL A 6 9.61 -13.10 0.81
N LEU A 7 9.58 -12.13 -0.08
CA LEU A 7 8.33 -11.43 -0.41
C LEU A 7 7.29 -12.38 -0.98
N ASN A 8 7.68 -13.27 -1.89
CA ASN A 8 6.74 -14.23 -2.48
C ASN A 8 6.17 -15.20 -1.43
N GLU A 9 7.00 -15.64 -0.48
CA GLU A 9 6.53 -16.48 0.64
C GLU A 9 5.54 -15.73 1.52
N LEU A 10 5.82 -14.47 1.86
CA LEU A 10 4.93 -13.65 2.68
C LEU A 10 3.61 -13.39 1.98
N LEU A 11 3.63 -13.14 0.67
CA LEU A 11 2.42 -12.95 -0.12
C LEU A 11 1.59 -14.24 -0.18
N ALA A 12 2.24 -15.39 -0.39
CA ALA A 12 1.56 -16.67 -0.41
C ALA A 12 0.89 -16.96 0.94
N ASP A 13 1.60 -16.71 2.05
CA ASP A 13 1.08 -16.89 3.40
C ASP A 13 -0.11 -15.96 3.65
N PHE A 14 -0.01 -14.69 3.26
CA PHE A 14 -1.10 -13.74 3.41
C PHE A 14 -2.35 -14.21 2.66
N MET A 15 -2.17 -14.64 1.42
CA MET A 15 -3.28 -15.10 0.59
C MET A 15 -3.92 -16.37 1.14
N GLU A 16 -3.11 -17.32 1.61
CA GLU A 16 -3.61 -18.55 2.20
C GLU A 16 -4.45 -18.27 3.46
N GLN A 17 -4.00 -17.35 4.30
CA GLN A 17 -4.66 -17.03 5.57
C GLN A 17 -5.93 -16.19 5.39
N ASN A 18 -6.03 -15.40 4.31
CA ASN A 18 -7.09 -14.40 4.20
C ASN A 18 -8.05 -14.62 3.04
N PHE A 19 -7.68 -15.39 2.03
CA PHE A 19 -8.50 -15.58 0.84
C PHE A 19 -9.03 -17.01 0.78
N THR A 20 -10.26 -17.14 0.26
CA THR A 20 -10.87 -18.43 -0.07
C THR A 20 -11.02 -18.56 -1.58
N SER A 21 -11.18 -19.79 -2.06
CA SER A 21 -11.23 -20.07 -3.50
C SER A 21 -12.46 -19.48 -4.20
N ASP A 22 -13.51 -19.14 -3.44
CA ASP A 22 -14.75 -18.56 -3.98
C ASP A 22 -14.72 -17.03 -4.08
N MET A 23 -13.66 -16.38 -3.56
CA MET A 23 -13.54 -14.93 -3.64
C MET A 23 -13.13 -14.48 -5.03
N ASP A 24 -13.83 -13.48 -5.56
CA ASP A 24 -13.41 -12.79 -6.78
C ASP A 24 -12.34 -11.74 -6.48
N THR A 25 -11.81 -11.11 -7.51
CA THR A 25 -10.73 -10.11 -7.38
C THR A 25 -11.16 -8.93 -6.51
N TYR A 26 -12.36 -8.43 -6.70
CA TYR A 26 -12.89 -7.32 -5.88
C TYR A 26 -12.95 -7.70 -4.41
N THR A 27 -13.48 -8.87 -4.10
CA THR A 27 -13.59 -9.35 -2.71
C THR A 27 -12.20 -9.53 -2.08
N LYS A 28 -11.25 -10.11 -2.80
CA LYS A 28 -9.88 -10.25 -2.32
C LYS A 28 -9.23 -8.89 -2.03
N ALA A 29 -9.39 -7.95 -2.93
CA ALA A 29 -8.86 -6.60 -2.74
C ALA A 29 -9.45 -5.95 -1.49
N LYS A 30 -10.75 -6.13 -1.25
CA LYS A 30 -11.46 -5.58 -0.09
C LYS A 30 -11.04 -6.27 1.21
N VAL A 31 -10.94 -7.58 1.21
CA VAL A 31 -10.47 -8.36 2.37
C VAL A 31 -9.07 -7.93 2.79
N ALA A 32 -8.16 -7.76 1.83
CA ALA A 32 -6.81 -7.27 2.10
C ALA A 32 -6.83 -5.84 2.64
N TYR A 33 -7.66 -4.98 2.08
CA TYR A 33 -7.82 -3.60 2.53
C TYR A 33 -8.27 -3.55 4.00
N ASP A 34 -9.30 -4.32 4.34
CA ASP A 34 -9.82 -4.42 5.69
C ASP A 34 -8.76 -4.96 6.66
N TYR A 35 -7.98 -5.95 6.24
CA TYR A 35 -6.89 -6.49 7.05
C TYR A 35 -5.88 -5.41 7.41
N PHE A 36 -5.47 -4.59 6.44
CA PHE A 36 -4.52 -3.51 6.68
C PHE A 36 -5.05 -2.51 7.70
N ILE A 37 -6.31 -2.12 7.55
CA ILE A 37 -6.93 -1.15 8.46
C ILE A 37 -7.09 -1.71 9.87
N GLN A 38 -7.45 -2.97 9.99
CA GLN A 38 -7.74 -3.60 11.29
C GLN A 38 -6.50 -4.09 12.02
N ASN A 39 -5.42 -4.44 11.31
CA ASN A 39 -4.29 -5.16 11.91
C ASN A 39 -2.95 -4.44 11.84
N MET A 40 -2.78 -3.47 10.94
CA MET A 40 -1.52 -2.76 10.81
C MET A 40 -1.51 -1.50 11.64
N SER A 41 -0.31 -1.09 12.09
CA SER A 41 -0.10 0.12 12.89
C SER A 41 0.85 1.07 12.18
N TYR A 42 0.49 2.36 12.14
CA TYR A 42 1.36 3.38 11.57
C TYR A 42 2.52 3.68 12.52
N GLN A 43 3.74 3.55 12.03
CA GLN A 43 4.97 3.87 12.77
C GLN A 43 5.95 4.60 11.87
N THR A 44 6.83 5.38 12.50
CA THR A 44 7.84 6.12 11.76
C THR A 44 8.83 5.20 11.04
N ALA A 45 9.21 5.56 9.83
CA ALA A 45 10.08 4.77 8.96
C ALA A 45 11.44 4.46 9.61
N THR A 46 12.02 5.41 10.33
CA THR A 46 13.37 5.30 10.87
C THR A 46 13.57 4.06 11.74
N GLN A 47 12.58 3.71 12.55
CA GLN A 47 12.69 2.60 13.49
C GLN A 47 12.63 1.24 12.80
N LEU A 48 11.72 1.11 11.81
CA LEU A 48 11.55 -0.16 11.09
C LEU A 48 12.64 -0.38 10.06
N ASP A 49 13.00 0.67 9.34
CA ASP A 49 13.94 0.56 8.23
C ASP A 49 15.32 0.15 8.72
N SER A 50 15.77 0.67 9.88
CA SER A 50 17.05 0.28 10.47
C SER A 50 17.11 -1.18 10.92
N SER A 51 15.96 -1.82 11.12
CA SER A 51 15.88 -3.25 11.46
C SER A 51 15.99 -4.16 10.25
N TRP A 52 15.57 -3.68 9.07
CA TRP A 52 15.46 -4.50 7.86
C TRP A 52 16.44 -4.14 6.76
N PHE A 53 16.93 -2.90 6.75
CA PHE A 53 17.79 -2.39 5.70
C PHE A 53 18.99 -1.66 6.30
N THR A 54 20.15 -1.79 5.65
CA THR A 54 21.31 -0.95 5.96
C THR A 54 21.08 0.49 5.48
N ALA A 55 21.88 1.43 5.97
CA ALA A 55 21.80 2.82 5.52
C ALA A 55 22.04 2.96 4.02
N ASP A 56 22.99 2.20 3.47
CA ASP A 56 23.29 2.21 2.03
C ASP A 56 22.11 1.64 1.22
N GLU A 57 21.47 0.60 1.72
CA GLU A 57 20.28 0.04 1.10
C GLU A 57 19.12 1.03 1.09
N LEU A 58 18.87 1.70 2.21
CA LEU A 58 17.78 2.68 2.34
C LEU A 58 17.93 3.85 1.36
N ALA A 59 19.17 4.23 1.04
CA ALA A 59 19.43 5.36 0.15
C ALA A 59 18.90 5.13 -1.28
N VAL A 60 18.79 3.88 -1.71
CA VAL A 60 18.48 3.54 -3.10
C VAL A 60 17.26 2.62 -3.27
N ILE A 61 16.86 1.91 -2.21
CA ILE A 61 15.90 0.82 -2.34
C ILE A 61 14.53 1.29 -2.83
N TRP A 62 14.07 2.44 -2.34
CA TRP A 62 12.75 2.95 -2.73
C TRP A 62 12.67 3.26 -4.23
N GLN A 63 13.74 3.80 -4.79
CA GLN A 63 13.76 4.19 -6.19
C GLN A 63 13.89 3.01 -7.15
N HIS A 64 14.53 1.94 -6.73
CA HIS A 64 14.84 0.80 -7.60
C HIS A 64 14.01 -0.45 -7.30
N TYR A 65 13.68 -0.66 -6.04
CA TYR A 65 12.98 -1.86 -5.58
C TYR A 65 11.91 -1.50 -4.53
N PRO A 66 10.93 -0.68 -4.89
CA PRO A 66 9.92 -0.23 -3.91
C PRO A 66 9.13 -1.39 -3.30
N GLU A 67 8.98 -2.50 -4.03
CA GLU A 67 8.32 -3.71 -3.52
C GLU A 67 8.98 -4.29 -2.28
N ARG A 68 10.25 -3.99 -2.04
CA ARG A 68 10.95 -4.45 -0.85
C ARG A 68 10.40 -3.85 0.44
N TYR A 69 9.74 -2.71 0.35
CA TYR A 69 9.09 -2.10 1.50
C TYR A 69 7.89 -2.90 2.00
N ALA A 70 7.40 -3.85 1.21
CA ALA A 70 6.34 -4.77 1.64
C ALA A 70 6.81 -5.77 2.69
N VAL A 71 8.10 -6.12 2.70
CA VAL A 71 8.62 -7.18 3.58
C VAL A 71 8.47 -6.85 5.06
N PRO A 72 8.94 -5.69 5.57
CA PRO A 72 8.83 -5.38 7.00
C PRO A 72 7.39 -5.37 7.49
N ILE A 73 6.49 -4.74 6.74
CA ILE A 73 5.11 -4.60 7.20
C ILE A 73 4.33 -5.91 7.13
N LEU A 74 4.62 -6.77 6.16
CA LEU A 74 3.98 -8.09 6.10
C LEU A 74 4.44 -9.01 7.25
N ILE A 75 5.63 -8.78 7.80
CA ILE A 75 6.13 -9.53 8.95
C ILE A 75 5.62 -8.93 10.26
N ASP A 76 5.78 -7.62 10.45
CA ASP A 76 5.58 -6.97 11.74
C ASP A 76 4.25 -6.24 11.90
N ASN A 77 3.48 -6.08 10.81
CA ASN A 77 2.23 -5.31 10.77
C ASN A 77 2.42 -3.84 11.19
N LYS A 78 3.58 -3.26 10.89
CA LYS A 78 3.94 -1.88 11.25
C LYS A 78 4.66 -1.23 10.09
N GLY A 79 4.38 0.06 9.85
CA GLY A 79 5.05 0.80 8.80
C GLY A 79 4.49 2.20 8.61
N VAL A 80 5.02 2.89 7.60
CA VAL A 80 4.55 4.20 7.14
C VAL A 80 3.89 4.05 5.77
N CYS A 81 3.53 5.17 5.14
CA CYS A 81 2.80 5.13 3.86
C CYS A 81 3.50 4.33 2.76
N ASN A 82 4.84 4.37 2.72
CA ASN A 82 5.61 3.56 1.77
C ASN A 82 5.40 2.06 1.99
N HIS A 83 5.43 1.63 3.23
CA HIS A 83 5.24 0.22 3.59
C HIS A 83 3.81 -0.24 3.30
N TYR A 84 2.81 0.53 3.74
CA TYR A 84 1.40 0.23 3.49
C TYR A 84 1.13 0.10 1.99
N SER A 85 1.58 1.06 1.22
CA SER A 85 1.32 1.10 -0.22
C SER A 85 2.05 -0.02 -0.96
N SER A 86 3.32 -0.27 -0.63
CA SER A 86 4.08 -1.35 -1.27
C SER A 86 3.48 -2.72 -0.98
N ALA A 87 3.09 -2.97 0.27
CA ALA A 87 2.49 -4.26 0.62
C ALA A 87 1.12 -4.43 -0.03
N TYR A 88 0.29 -3.40 -0.02
CA TYR A 88 -1.02 -3.50 -0.64
C TYR A 88 -0.92 -3.69 -2.15
N ALA A 89 -0.04 -2.93 -2.80
CA ALA A 89 0.22 -3.07 -4.24
C ALA A 89 0.74 -4.48 -4.58
N ALA A 90 1.62 -5.03 -3.75
CA ALA A 90 2.15 -6.38 -3.96
C ALA A 90 1.04 -7.43 -3.88
N ILE A 91 0.10 -7.29 -2.95
CA ILE A 91 -1.05 -8.19 -2.85
C ILE A 91 -1.95 -8.04 -4.08
N LEU A 92 -2.27 -6.82 -4.49
CA LEU A 92 -3.09 -6.60 -5.68
C LEU A 92 -2.43 -7.18 -6.94
N GLN A 93 -1.11 -7.02 -7.07
CA GLN A 93 -0.38 -7.63 -8.18
C GLN A 93 -0.45 -9.15 -8.14
N ALA A 94 -0.32 -9.74 -6.96
CA ALA A 94 -0.37 -11.19 -6.78
C ALA A 94 -1.75 -11.77 -7.15
N ILE A 95 -2.82 -10.99 -7.04
CA ILE A 95 -4.16 -11.41 -7.46
C ILE A 95 -4.50 -11.01 -8.89
N GLY A 96 -3.51 -10.50 -9.65
CA GLY A 96 -3.62 -10.30 -11.08
C GLY A 96 -3.90 -8.89 -11.57
N LEU A 97 -3.81 -7.88 -10.71
CA LEU A 97 -4.03 -6.49 -11.12
C LEU A 97 -2.74 -5.81 -11.59
N ASP A 98 -2.90 -4.87 -12.50
CA ASP A 98 -1.82 -4.02 -13.01
C ASP A 98 -1.68 -2.81 -12.10
N VAL A 99 -0.67 -2.83 -11.23
CA VAL A 99 -0.53 -1.88 -10.13
C VAL A 99 0.68 -0.97 -10.30
N GLN A 100 0.57 0.21 -9.67
CA GLN A 100 1.69 1.12 -9.46
C GLN A 100 1.62 1.66 -8.04
N VAL A 101 2.78 1.94 -7.46
CA VAL A 101 2.88 2.75 -6.25
C VAL A 101 3.19 4.17 -6.70
N VAL A 102 2.49 5.14 -6.12
CA VAL A 102 2.58 6.54 -6.53
C VAL A 102 3.02 7.38 -5.36
N SER A 103 4.04 8.19 -5.55
CA SER A 103 4.44 9.21 -4.58
C SER A 103 4.03 10.59 -5.08
N GLY A 104 3.69 11.45 -4.14
CA GLY A 104 3.25 12.80 -4.47
C GLY A 104 2.81 13.54 -3.22
N LYS A 105 1.75 14.33 -3.37
CA LYS A 105 1.22 15.15 -2.28
C LYS A 105 -0.27 14.94 -2.16
N THR A 106 -0.74 14.91 -0.91
CA THR A 106 -2.16 14.83 -0.62
C THR A 106 -2.60 16.02 0.22
N LYS A 107 -3.88 16.37 0.10
CA LYS A 107 -4.47 17.47 0.85
C LYS A 107 -4.45 17.15 2.34
N SER A 108 -3.90 18.08 3.11
CA SER A 108 -3.80 17.95 4.56
C SER A 108 -5.03 18.52 5.25
N SER A 109 -5.47 17.89 6.35
CA SER A 109 -6.55 18.41 7.18
C SER A 109 -6.19 19.74 7.85
N ALA A 110 -4.90 20.04 8.00
CA ALA A 110 -4.41 21.29 8.56
C ALA A 110 -4.29 22.42 7.51
N GLY A 111 -4.66 22.13 6.25
CA GLY A 111 -4.50 23.04 5.12
C GLY A 111 -3.23 22.75 4.32
N GLY A 112 -3.23 23.10 3.03
CA GLY A 112 -2.12 22.80 2.13
C GLY A 112 -2.00 21.31 1.82
N TYR A 113 -0.80 20.91 1.39
CA TYR A 113 -0.51 19.54 0.94
C TYR A 113 0.71 19.00 1.66
N SER A 114 0.73 17.69 1.89
CA SER A 114 1.87 16.99 2.50
C SER A 114 2.27 15.79 1.64
N SER A 115 3.53 15.39 1.74
CA SER A 115 4.06 14.22 1.02
C SER A 115 3.33 12.95 1.44
N HIS A 116 3.04 12.09 0.46
CA HIS A 116 2.33 10.84 0.71
C HIS A 116 2.64 9.82 -0.38
N VAL A 117 2.30 8.58 -0.13
CA VAL A 117 2.44 7.46 -1.07
C VAL A 117 1.16 6.65 -1.04
N TRP A 118 0.68 6.27 -2.23
CA TRP A 118 -0.55 5.49 -2.39
C TRP A 118 -0.44 4.52 -3.55
N VAL A 119 -1.51 3.80 -3.84
CA VAL A 119 -1.54 2.75 -4.86
C VAL A 119 -2.55 3.10 -5.93
N THR A 120 -2.21 2.80 -7.19
CA THR A 120 -3.17 2.77 -8.28
C THR A 120 -3.17 1.42 -8.96
N ALA A 121 -4.34 1.00 -9.44
CA ALA A 121 -4.49 -0.19 -10.28
C ALA A 121 -5.23 0.19 -11.56
N ASN A 122 -4.70 -0.23 -12.71
CA ASN A 122 -5.37 -0.03 -13.99
C ASN A 122 -6.29 -1.22 -14.26
N ILE A 123 -7.57 -0.93 -14.46
CA ILE A 123 -8.58 -1.93 -14.77
C ILE A 123 -9.35 -1.44 -15.99
N ASN A 124 -9.20 -2.14 -17.11
CA ASN A 124 -9.87 -1.81 -18.36
C ASN A 124 -9.61 -0.37 -18.84
N GLY A 125 -8.38 0.10 -18.68
CA GLY A 125 -7.95 1.42 -19.12
C GLY A 125 -8.25 2.57 -18.15
N VAL A 126 -8.81 2.27 -16.99
CA VAL A 126 -9.09 3.28 -15.95
C VAL A 126 -8.21 3.03 -14.74
N ASP A 127 -7.58 4.09 -14.23
CA ASP A 127 -6.77 4.01 -13.02
C ASP A 127 -7.65 4.24 -11.79
N TYR A 128 -7.61 3.29 -10.87
CA TYR A 128 -8.31 3.34 -9.59
C TYR A 128 -7.31 3.50 -8.46
N LEU A 129 -7.66 4.35 -7.49
CA LEU A 129 -6.81 4.67 -6.35
C LEU A 129 -7.20 3.85 -5.13
N PHE A 130 -6.18 3.41 -4.38
CA PHE A 130 -6.33 2.72 -3.10
C PHE A 130 -5.37 3.33 -2.09
N ASP A 131 -5.87 3.69 -0.92
CA ASP A 131 -5.06 4.28 0.13
C ASP A 131 -5.53 3.77 1.51
N PRO A 132 -5.15 2.56 1.89
CA PRO A 132 -5.62 1.96 3.14
C PRO A 132 -5.16 2.74 4.37
N GLN A 133 -4.03 3.42 4.32
CA GLN A 133 -3.52 4.18 5.46
C GLN A 133 -4.42 5.39 5.77
N VAL A 134 -4.94 6.07 4.76
CA VAL A 134 -5.87 7.19 4.96
C VAL A 134 -7.21 6.69 5.51
N ASP A 135 -7.77 5.63 4.95
CA ASP A 135 -9.02 5.06 5.45
C ASP A 135 -8.85 4.47 6.86
N GLN A 136 -7.67 3.96 7.21
CA GLN A 136 -7.37 3.54 8.57
C GLN A 136 -7.44 4.72 9.54
N ARG A 137 -6.79 5.84 9.18
CA ARG A 137 -6.80 7.05 10.01
C ARG A 137 -8.22 7.59 10.21
N ILE A 138 -9.01 7.59 9.15
CA ILE A 138 -10.42 8.02 9.21
C ILE A 138 -11.23 7.07 10.09
N ALA A 139 -11.04 5.76 9.95
CA ALA A 139 -11.73 4.75 10.77
C ALA A 139 -11.41 4.92 12.25
N GLN A 140 -10.14 5.18 12.61
CA GLN A 140 -9.72 5.38 14.00
C GLN A 140 -10.40 6.59 14.64
N ARG A 141 -10.74 7.61 13.85
CA ARG A 141 -11.47 8.80 14.32
C ARG A 141 -12.97 8.61 14.35
N ASN A 142 -13.46 7.51 13.84
CA ASN A 142 -14.90 7.27 13.61
C ASN A 142 -15.35 5.91 14.18
N GLY A 143 -14.91 5.60 15.39
CA GLY A 143 -15.30 4.39 16.10
C GLY A 143 -14.83 3.09 15.43
N ASN A 144 -13.74 3.13 14.70
CA ASN A 144 -13.17 1.99 13.95
C ASN A 144 -14.11 1.47 12.85
N VAL A 145 -14.95 2.33 12.30
CA VAL A 145 -15.80 2.01 11.15
C VAL A 145 -15.11 2.39 9.86
N ILE A 146 -14.93 1.42 8.96
CA ILE A 146 -14.27 1.62 7.68
C ILE A 146 -15.27 2.28 6.70
N GLN A 147 -14.89 3.43 6.13
CA GLN A 147 -15.75 4.20 5.24
C GLN A 147 -15.45 3.97 3.75
N TYR A 148 -14.33 3.37 3.41
CA TYR A 148 -13.93 3.09 2.02
C TYR A 148 -13.88 4.34 1.12
N TYR A 149 -13.49 5.48 1.68
CA TYR A 149 -13.38 6.72 0.90
C TYR A 149 -12.27 6.67 -0.13
N ARG A 150 -11.27 5.82 0.09
CA ARG A 150 -10.10 5.68 -0.76
C ARG A 150 -9.88 4.23 -1.21
N PHE A 151 -10.96 3.50 -1.41
CA PHE A 151 -10.92 2.14 -1.90
C PHE A 151 -11.46 2.08 -3.32
N GLY A 152 -10.60 1.88 -4.32
CA GLY A 152 -11.01 1.70 -5.70
C GLY A 152 -11.72 2.90 -6.30
N LYS A 153 -11.28 4.11 -5.99
CA LYS A 153 -11.88 5.33 -6.53
C LYS A 153 -11.16 5.74 -7.81
N PRO A 154 -11.88 6.14 -8.87
CA PRO A 154 -11.22 6.63 -10.07
C PRO A 154 -10.29 7.80 -9.71
N VAL A 155 -9.05 7.76 -10.21
CA VAL A 155 -8.07 8.81 -9.95
C VAL A 155 -8.62 10.17 -10.35
N ASN A 156 -9.37 10.24 -11.45
CA ASN A 156 -9.96 11.48 -11.94
C ASN A 156 -10.96 12.12 -10.97
N SER A 157 -11.52 11.36 -10.04
CA SER A 157 -12.45 11.88 -9.03
C SER A 157 -11.74 12.50 -7.82
N LEU A 158 -10.41 12.38 -7.72
CA LEU A 158 -9.61 12.79 -6.56
C LEU A 158 -8.47 13.75 -6.93
N THR A 159 -8.58 14.46 -8.04
CA THR A 159 -7.52 15.33 -8.54
C THR A 159 -7.21 16.52 -7.63
N ASN A 160 -8.15 16.95 -6.81
CA ASN A 160 -7.90 18.01 -5.84
C ASN A 160 -7.21 17.49 -4.57
N ASP A 161 -7.37 16.20 -4.27
CA ASP A 161 -6.85 15.60 -3.04
C ASP A 161 -5.51 14.90 -3.23
N TYR A 162 -5.23 14.40 -4.44
CA TYR A 162 -4.04 13.62 -4.76
C TYR A 162 -3.32 14.20 -5.97
N HIS A 163 -2.08 14.65 -5.77
CA HIS A 163 -1.22 15.19 -6.83
C HIS A 163 0.00 14.30 -6.98
N ALA A 164 0.01 13.48 -8.03
CA ALA A 164 1.09 12.53 -8.30
C ALA A 164 2.34 13.24 -8.80
N ASP A 165 3.49 12.91 -8.21
CA ASP A 165 4.81 13.36 -8.68
C ASP A 165 5.52 12.24 -9.45
N LYS A 166 5.50 11.00 -8.93
CA LYS A 166 6.22 9.89 -9.53
C LYS A 166 5.46 8.58 -9.33
N GLN A 167 5.53 7.73 -10.36
CA GLN A 167 4.94 6.40 -10.35
C GLN A 167 6.03 5.34 -10.37
N TYR A 168 5.84 4.27 -9.61
CA TYR A 168 6.77 3.15 -9.51
C TYR A 168 6.05 1.87 -9.91
N THR A 169 6.65 1.14 -10.85
CA THR A 169 6.19 -0.18 -11.24
C THR A 169 7.06 -1.22 -10.56
N PHE A 170 6.44 -2.27 -10.04
CA PHE A 170 7.19 -3.34 -9.39
C PHE A 170 7.96 -4.17 -10.40
N ALA A 171 9.17 -4.57 -10.04
CA ALA A 171 9.93 -5.55 -10.77
C ALA A 171 9.23 -6.92 -10.66
N GLN A 172 9.28 -7.67 -11.74
CA GLN A 172 8.68 -9.01 -11.78
C GLN A 172 9.62 -10.06 -11.20
#